data_928d7ee1257fbf484ba835199def9d15
#
_entry.id   928d7ee1257fbf484ba835199def9d15
#
_cell.length_a   1.000
_cell.length_b   1.000
_cell.length_c   1.000
_cell.angle_alpha   90.00
_cell.angle_beta   90.00
_cell.angle_gamma   90.00
#
_symmetry.space_group_name_H-M   'P 1'
#
loop_
_entity.id
_entity.type
_entity.pdbx_description
1 polymer ?
#
loop_
_entity_poly.entity_id
_entity_poly.type
_entity_poly.pdbx_seq_one_letter_code
_entity_poly.pdbx_strand_id
1 'polypeptide(L)'
;MSLTQRTTKLILATCLACLLAYFLDLSSAISAGIIALLSLSDTRRSTLKLARNRLFSMLLALAIGVLAFQLTGFHIWSLGLYLALYVPLSYKMGWEIGITPSSVLVGHLLVQESTSPELLLNEVLLFLIGTSFALLVNLYMPSREKAIQSYHLQVEEKLKDILLRFKYYLSRGDGRNQAQLVDQLDKLLDEALKLVYLDHSDHLFHQTDYHIHYFEMRQRQSRILRNMAQQINTCHLAASESLILAQLFAKIAAQLSQTNPAYGLLDDIERYLQFFRNRSLPKTREEFETRATLLQLLREAETFIQVKVDFYQKYGN
;
A
#
# COMPACT_ATOMS: atom_id res chain seq x y z
N MET A 1 -0.04 7.55 7.85
CA MET A 1 0.38 8.35 9.03
C MET A 1 -0.52 9.57 9.10
N SER A 2 -1.06 9.93 10.30
CA SER A 2 -1.86 11.14 10.43
C SER A 2 -0.98 12.39 10.20
N LEU A 3 -1.60 13.48 9.73
CA LEU A 3 -0.89 14.75 9.52
C LEU A 3 -0.15 15.20 10.81
N THR A 4 -0.82 15.08 11.96
CA THR A 4 -0.27 15.43 13.27
C THR A 4 0.98 14.61 13.61
N GLN A 5 0.96 13.29 13.39
CA GLN A 5 2.13 12.42 13.63
C GLN A 5 3.31 12.77 12.74
N ARG A 6 3.05 13.09 11.46
CA ARG A 6 4.10 13.52 10.53
C ARG A 6 4.74 14.84 10.96
N THR A 7 3.91 15.81 11.32
CA THR A 7 4.38 17.12 11.79
C THR A 7 5.20 17.00 13.07
N THR A 8 4.73 16.24 14.07
CA THR A 8 5.45 16.01 15.32
C THR A 8 6.83 15.36 15.07
N LYS A 9 6.90 14.36 14.21
CA LYS A 9 8.17 13.71 13.84
C LYS A 9 9.15 14.66 13.17
N LEU A 10 8.66 15.49 12.24
CA LEU A 10 9.48 16.48 11.55
C LEU A 10 10.06 17.48 12.56
N ILE A 11 9.23 18.02 13.45
CA ILE A 11 9.67 18.97 14.48
C ILE A 11 10.71 18.33 15.40
N LEU A 12 10.42 17.13 15.93
CA LEU A 12 11.34 16.45 16.86
C LEU A 12 12.69 16.12 16.20
N ALA A 13 12.69 15.55 14.99
CA ALA A 13 13.93 15.22 14.29
C ALA A 13 14.77 16.46 14.00
N THR A 14 14.13 17.55 13.54
CA THR A 14 14.81 18.81 13.22
C THR A 14 15.40 19.46 14.47
N CYS A 15 14.59 19.61 15.54
CA CYS A 15 15.04 20.27 16.78
C CYS A 15 16.17 19.46 17.46
N LEU A 16 16.04 18.14 17.55
CA LEU A 16 17.06 17.30 18.18
C LEU A 16 18.37 17.29 17.38
N ALA A 17 18.30 17.28 16.05
CA ALA A 17 19.48 17.37 15.20
C ALA A 17 20.20 18.73 15.35
N CYS A 18 19.44 19.85 15.37
CA CYS A 18 20.02 21.17 15.61
C CYS A 18 20.66 21.28 16.99
N LEU A 19 19.98 20.80 18.03
CA LEU A 19 20.49 20.86 19.40
C LEU A 19 21.79 20.08 19.56
N LEU A 20 21.87 18.85 19.04
CA LEU A 20 23.08 18.06 19.13
C LEU A 20 24.23 18.70 18.36
N ALA A 21 23.98 19.19 17.14
CA ALA A 21 24.99 19.88 16.34
C ALA A 21 25.49 21.16 17.06
N TYR A 22 24.60 21.88 17.73
CA TYR A 22 24.95 23.06 18.54
C TYR A 22 25.81 22.69 19.76
N PHE A 23 25.45 21.63 20.51
CA PHE A 23 26.23 21.17 21.66
C PHE A 23 27.62 20.63 21.30
N LEU A 24 27.81 20.21 20.06
CA LEU A 24 29.11 19.75 19.53
C LEU A 24 29.93 20.91 18.92
N ASP A 25 29.48 22.17 19.08
CA ASP A 25 30.10 23.38 18.53
C ASP A 25 30.36 23.31 17.01
N LEU A 26 29.48 22.59 16.28
CA LEU A 26 29.60 22.48 14.83
C LEU A 26 29.18 23.81 14.14
N SER A 27 29.97 24.22 13.16
CA SER A 27 29.65 25.36 12.31
C SER A 27 28.35 25.09 11.55
N SER A 28 27.43 26.06 11.48
CA SER A 28 26.15 25.92 10.75
C SER A 28 25.24 24.82 11.29
N ALA A 29 25.12 24.67 12.64
CA ALA A 29 24.32 23.63 13.30
C ALA A 29 22.87 23.50 12.79
N ILE A 30 22.28 24.61 12.30
CA ILE A 30 20.92 24.63 11.69
C ILE A 30 20.83 23.68 10.48
N SER A 31 21.92 23.51 9.73
CA SER A 31 21.94 22.65 8.56
C SER A 31 21.72 21.17 8.89
N ALA A 32 22.13 20.70 10.06
CA ALA A 32 21.79 19.35 10.53
C ALA A 32 20.27 19.17 10.67
N GLY A 33 19.58 20.17 11.19
CA GLY A 33 18.10 20.16 11.27
C GLY A 33 17.43 20.16 9.89
N ILE A 34 17.92 20.97 8.95
CA ILE A 34 17.40 20.99 7.57
C ILE A 34 17.61 19.62 6.92
N ILE A 35 18.75 18.98 7.11
CA ILE A 35 19.04 17.64 6.59
C ILE A 35 18.09 16.61 7.23
N ALA A 36 17.82 16.71 8.54
CA ALA A 36 16.87 15.83 9.22
C ALA A 36 15.44 15.99 8.66
N LEU A 37 14.99 17.24 8.49
CA LEU A 37 13.69 17.56 7.91
C LEU A 37 13.51 17.00 6.50
N LEU A 38 14.51 17.15 5.66
CA LEU A 38 14.51 16.62 4.30
C LEU A 38 14.63 15.08 4.28
N SER A 39 15.28 14.45 5.26
CA SER A 39 15.58 13.01 5.29
C SER A 39 14.43 12.15 5.81
N LEU A 40 13.41 12.74 6.40
CA LEU A 40 12.24 12.01 6.89
C LEU A 40 11.33 11.59 5.72
N SER A 41 10.91 10.32 5.70
CA SER A 41 10.00 9.76 4.70
C SER A 41 8.84 9.02 5.38
N ASP A 42 7.81 8.65 4.62
CA ASP A 42 6.58 8.04 5.15
C ASP A 42 6.77 6.60 5.63
N THR A 43 7.85 5.91 5.23
CA THR A 43 8.15 4.54 5.66
C THR A 43 9.60 4.39 6.11
N ARG A 44 9.87 3.40 6.98
CA ARG A 44 11.24 3.11 7.47
C ARG A 44 12.18 2.74 6.33
N ARG A 45 11.72 1.86 5.43
CA ARG A 45 12.53 1.38 4.30
C ARG A 45 12.86 2.50 3.32
N SER A 46 11.90 3.39 3.04
CA SER A 46 12.16 4.54 2.19
C SER A 46 13.11 5.53 2.83
N THR A 47 13.03 5.77 4.15
CA THR A 47 13.97 6.63 4.88
C THR A 47 15.39 6.07 4.83
N LEU A 48 15.58 4.75 5.00
CA LEU A 48 16.90 4.13 4.91
C LEU A 48 17.48 4.20 3.50
N LYS A 49 16.67 3.92 2.46
CA LYS A 49 17.08 4.06 1.06
C LYS A 49 17.46 5.51 0.74
N LEU A 50 16.67 6.46 1.24
CA LEU A 50 16.90 7.89 1.08
C LEU A 50 18.22 8.32 1.74
N ALA A 51 18.47 7.90 3.00
CA ALA A 51 19.68 8.17 3.74
C ALA A 51 20.92 7.64 3.01
N ARG A 52 20.85 6.40 2.51
CA ARG A 52 21.94 5.79 1.73
C ARG A 52 22.27 6.57 0.45
N ASN A 53 21.25 6.89 -0.35
CA ASN A 53 21.44 7.60 -1.60
C ASN A 53 21.99 9.01 -1.36
N ARG A 54 21.53 9.68 -0.30
CA ARG A 54 22.06 11.00 0.10
C ARG A 54 23.46 10.95 0.61
N LEU A 55 23.85 9.89 1.33
CA LEU A 55 25.23 9.72 1.76
C LEU A 55 26.20 9.65 0.57
N PHE A 56 25.88 8.82 -0.42
CA PHE A 56 26.71 8.74 -1.61
C PHE A 56 26.72 10.05 -2.42
N SER A 57 25.56 10.70 -2.50
CA SER A 57 25.44 12.02 -3.15
C SER A 57 26.29 13.09 -2.44
N MET A 58 26.29 13.10 -1.10
CA MET A 58 27.08 14.04 -0.28
C MET A 58 28.58 13.81 -0.46
N LEU A 59 29.04 12.55 -0.42
CA LEU A 59 30.46 12.23 -0.63
C LEU A 59 30.93 12.67 -2.02
N LEU A 60 30.10 12.43 -3.05
CA LEU A 60 30.37 12.89 -4.41
C LEU A 60 30.39 14.42 -4.51
N ALA A 61 29.43 15.09 -3.86
CA ALA A 61 29.33 16.54 -3.85
C ALA A 61 30.56 17.20 -3.22
N LEU A 62 30.98 16.70 -2.03
CA LEU A 62 32.16 17.22 -1.34
C LEU A 62 33.43 16.97 -2.16
N ALA A 63 33.58 15.78 -2.78
CA ALA A 63 34.76 15.50 -3.63
C ALA A 63 34.82 16.45 -4.84
N ILE A 64 33.72 16.64 -5.57
CA ILE A 64 33.69 17.55 -6.72
C ILE A 64 33.83 19.01 -6.26
N GLY A 65 33.19 19.40 -5.15
CA GLY A 65 33.28 20.75 -4.59
C GLY A 65 34.70 21.13 -4.19
N VAL A 66 35.40 20.23 -3.48
CA VAL A 66 36.81 20.42 -3.11
C VAL A 66 37.69 20.58 -4.37
N LEU A 67 37.53 19.69 -5.34
CA LEU A 67 38.28 19.80 -6.61
C LEU A 67 38.01 21.12 -7.36
N ALA A 68 36.72 21.51 -7.46
CA ALA A 68 36.35 22.75 -8.12
C ALA A 68 36.98 23.98 -7.44
N PHE A 69 36.87 24.08 -6.09
CA PHE A 69 37.40 25.20 -5.33
C PHE A 69 38.95 25.26 -5.32
N GLN A 70 39.61 24.12 -5.29
CA GLN A 70 41.06 24.04 -5.37
C GLN A 70 41.61 24.47 -6.75
N LEU A 71 40.88 24.19 -7.83
CA LEU A 71 41.28 24.51 -9.19
C LEU A 71 40.97 25.95 -9.57
N THR A 72 39.82 26.49 -9.16
CA THR A 72 39.30 27.78 -9.62
C THR A 72 39.19 28.84 -8.53
N GLY A 73 39.53 28.50 -7.28
CA GLY A 73 39.37 29.36 -6.11
C GLY A 73 37.94 29.46 -5.61
N PHE A 74 37.73 30.23 -4.52
CA PHE A 74 36.43 30.40 -3.85
C PHE A 74 35.65 31.56 -4.50
N HIS A 75 35.08 31.31 -5.66
CA HIS A 75 34.30 32.29 -6.43
C HIS A 75 32.96 31.72 -6.80
N ILE A 76 31.98 32.57 -7.06
CA ILE A 76 30.63 32.14 -7.49
C ILE A 76 30.66 31.29 -8.77
N TRP A 77 31.62 31.54 -9.65
CA TRP A 77 31.84 30.76 -10.89
C TRP A 77 32.29 29.32 -10.60
N SER A 78 33.03 29.10 -9.52
CA SER A 78 33.47 27.78 -9.05
C SER A 78 32.29 26.94 -8.62
N LEU A 79 31.27 27.59 -8.02
CA LEU A 79 29.99 26.94 -7.73
C LEU A 79 29.26 26.49 -9.00
N GLY A 80 29.30 27.31 -10.05
CA GLY A 80 28.77 26.96 -11.38
C GLY A 80 29.45 25.73 -11.97
N LEU A 81 30.78 25.67 -11.91
CA LEU A 81 31.56 24.52 -12.35
C LEU A 81 31.23 23.26 -11.55
N TYR A 82 31.15 23.38 -10.20
CA TYR A 82 30.70 22.30 -9.31
C TYR A 82 29.34 21.75 -9.73
N LEU A 83 28.33 22.61 -9.89
CA LEU A 83 26.99 22.20 -10.30
C LEU A 83 26.96 21.53 -11.67
N ALA A 84 27.71 22.05 -12.63
CA ALA A 84 27.80 21.53 -14.00
C ALA A 84 28.36 20.10 -14.03
N LEU A 85 29.23 19.72 -13.09
CA LEU A 85 29.81 18.39 -12.98
C LEU A 85 28.96 17.48 -12.07
N TYR A 86 28.56 18.01 -10.91
CA TYR A 86 27.88 17.21 -9.87
C TYR A 86 26.46 16.81 -10.25
N VAL A 87 25.65 17.74 -10.79
CA VAL A 87 24.24 17.49 -11.08
C VAL A 87 24.05 16.38 -12.12
N PRO A 88 24.70 16.42 -13.30
CA PRO A 88 24.55 15.35 -14.29
C PRO A 88 25.01 13.99 -13.78
N LEU A 89 26.10 13.97 -12.98
CA LEU A 89 26.65 12.74 -12.44
C LEU A 89 25.71 12.13 -11.39
N SER A 90 25.10 12.96 -10.54
CA SER A 90 24.11 12.53 -9.55
C SER A 90 22.86 11.93 -10.22
N TYR A 91 22.37 12.53 -11.31
CA TYR A 91 21.26 11.95 -12.09
C TYR A 91 21.64 10.60 -12.71
N LYS A 92 22.84 10.50 -13.28
CA LYS A 92 23.31 9.25 -13.89
C LYS A 92 23.43 8.11 -12.88
N MET A 93 23.73 8.42 -11.61
CA MET A 93 23.87 7.42 -10.54
C MET A 93 22.59 7.18 -9.75
N GLY A 94 21.49 7.89 -10.05
CA GLY A 94 20.21 7.78 -9.33
C GLY A 94 20.26 8.37 -7.92
N TRP A 95 21.09 9.39 -7.69
CA TRP A 95 21.28 10.06 -6.40
C TRP A 95 20.73 11.49 -6.39
N GLU A 96 19.82 11.82 -7.32
CA GLU A 96 19.25 13.15 -7.50
C GLU A 96 18.61 13.73 -6.23
N ILE A 97 18.05 12.87 -5.38
CA ILE A 97 17.42 13.25 -4.10
C ILE A 97 18.44 13.90 -3.13
N GLY A 98 19.73 13.62 -3.31
CA GLY A 98 20.80 14.20 -2.50
C GLY A 98 21.31 15.56 -3.00
N ILE A 99 20.93 16.01 -4.20
CA ILE A 99 21.49 17.22 -4.83
C ILE A 99 21.29 18.45 -3.93
N THR A 100 20.07 18.70 -3.49
CA THR A 100 19.74 19.89 -2.68
C THR A 100 20.50 19.92 -1.34
N PRO A 101 20.39 18.90 -0.45
CA PRO A 101 21.08 18.97 0.84
C PRO A 101 22.60 18.96 0.69
N SER A 102 23.16 18.24 -0.28
CA SER A 102 24.59 18.20 -0.48
C SER A 102 25.15 19.52 -1.03
N SER A 103 24.40 20.21 -1.89
CA SER A 103 24.82 21.53 -2.40
C SER A 103 24.82 22.61 -1.31
N VAL A 104 23.98 22.48 -0.29
CA VAL A 104 24.04 23.37 0.90
C VAL A 104 25.38 23.17 1.63
N LEU A 105 25.81 21.93 1.86
CA LEU A 105 27.08 21.63 2.51
C LEU A 105 28.27 22.15 1.71
N VAL A 106 28.25 21.99 0.39
CA VAL A 106 29.30 22.56 -0.48
C VAL A 106 29.24 24.09 -0.47
N GLY A 107 28.07 24.69 -0.34
CA GLY A 107 27.91 26.13 -0.16
C GLY A 107 28.61 26.68 1.09
N HIS A 108 28.67 25.90 2.18
CA HIS A 108 29.45 26.31 3.38
C HIS A 108 30.94 26.40 3.09
N LEU A 109 31.51 25.50 2.27
CA LEU A 109 32.92 25.57 1.86
C LEU A 109 33.22 26.88 1.11
N LEU A 110 32.27 27.33 0.23
CA LEU A 110 32.40 28.57 -0.49
C LEU A 110 32.31 29.77 0.46
N VAL A 111 31.36 29.78 1.40
CA VAL A 111 31.17 30.88 2.36
C VAL A 111 32.34 31.05 3.31
N GLN A 112 32.94 29.92 3.73
CA GLN A 112 34.08 29.90 4.64
C GLN A 112 35.43 30.01 3.91
N GLU A 113 35.42 30.08 2.58
CA GLU A 113 36.60 30.14 1.70
C GLU A 113 37.68 29.08 2.07
N SER A 114 37.24 27.91 2.44
CA SER A 114 38.13 26.85 2.96
C SER A 114 37.69 25.45 2.52
N THR A 115 38.69 24.60 2.25
CA THR A 115 38.54 23.15 2.06
C THR A 115 39.35 22.38 3.10
N SER A 116 39.54 22.95 4.29
CA SER A 116 40.31 22.29 5.36
C SER A 116 39.65 20.97 5.77
N PRO A 117 40.44 19.97 6.19
CA PRO A 117 39.91 18.70 6.67
C PRO A 117 38.96 18.85 7.86
N GLU A 118 39.16 19.84 8.70
CA GLU A 118 38.27 20.17 9.84
C GLU A 118 36.88 20.61 9.37
N LEU A 119 36.81 21.47 8.35
CA LEU A 119 35.56 21.92 7.77
C LEU A 119 34.85 20.77 7.05
N LEU A 120 35.58 19.95 6.31
CA LEU A 120 35.01 18.77 5.65
C LEU A 120 34.43 17.76 6.67
N LEU A 121 35.13 17.56 7.78
CA LEU A 121 34.63 16.74 8.89
C LEU A 121 33.36 17.33 9.49
N ASN A 122 33.30 18.65 9.69
CA ASN A 122 32.10 19.35 10.14
C ASN A 122 30.90 19.06 9.23
N GLU A 123 31.06 19.18 7.91
CA GLU A 123 29.98 18.95 6.95
C GLU A 123 29.50 17.47 6.96
N VAL A 124 30.42 16.52 7.08
CA VAL A 124 30.10 15.11 7.24
C VAL A 124 29.34 14.85 8.56
N LEU A 125 29.76 15.47 9.66
CA LEU A 125 29.08 15.35 10.96
C LEU A 125 27.67 15.94 10.93
N LEU A 126 27.48 17.13 10.34
CA LEU A 126 26.16 17.73 10.15
C LEU A 126 25.22 16.80 9.39
N PHE A 127 25.72 16.20 8.31
CA PHE A 127 24.95 15.23 7.53
C PHE A 127 24.60 13.99 8.33
N LEU A 128 25.56 13.40 9.03
CA LEU A 128 25.35 12.19 9.84
C LEU A 128 24.37 12.44 10.99
N ILE A 129 24.48 13.55 11.70
CA ILE A 129 23.56 13.93 12.76
C ILE A 129 22.15 14.08 12.20
N GLY A 130 21.97 14.87 11.13
CA GLY A 130 20.66 15.11 10.55
C GLY A 130 19.97 13.82 10.05
N THR A 131 20.71 12.97 9.32
CA THR A 131 20.17 11.70 8.83
C THR A 131 19.92 10.68 9.95
N SER A 132 20.77 10.65 10.98
CA SER A 132 20.60 9.76 12.14
C SER A 132 19.33 10.09 12.91
N PHE A 133 19.06 11.37 13.21
CA PHE A 133 17.82 11.76 13.89
C PHE A 133 16.58 11.52 13.04
N ALA A 134 16.63 11.71 11.72
CA ALA A 134 15.56 11.33 10.83
C ALA A 134 15.26 9.81 10.88
N LEU A 135 16.29 8.98 10.90
CA LEU A 135 16.18 7.52 11.04
C LEU A 135 15.62 7.15 12.41
N LEU A 136 16.20 7.66 13.52
CA LEU A 136 15.78 7.35 14.89
C LEU A 136 14.31 7.70 15.14
N VAL A 137 13.89 8.90 14.75
CA VAL A 137 12.49 9.33 14.92
C VAL A 137 11.56 8.49 14.03
N ASN A 138 12.04 8.03 12.87
CA ASN A 138 11.23 7.20 11.99
C ASN A 138 11.19 5.72 12.41
N LEU A 139 12.11 5.25 13.26
CA LEU A 139 12.00 3.92 13.88
C LEU A 139 10.76 3.80 14.78
N TYR A 140 10.35 4.89 15.43
CA TYR A 140 9.13 4.93 16.21
C TYR A 140 7.90 5.10 15.29
N MET A 141 7.48 4.04 14.64
CA MET A 141 6.22 4.00 13.90
C MET A 141 5.19 3.15 14.65
N PRO A 142 3.98 3.70 14.91
CA PRO A 142 2.90 2.90 15.48
C PRO A 142 2.53 1.78 14.52
N SER A 143 2.32 0.58 15.07
CA SER A 143 1.84 -0.58 14.31
C SER A 143 0.49 -0.25 13.66
N ARG A 144 0.34 -0.61 12.38
CA ARG A 144 -0.92 -0.50 11.63
C ARG A 144 -1.79 -1.76 11.77
N GLU A 145 -1.33 -2.75 12.51
CA GLU A 145 -2.00 -4.05 12.67
C GLU A 145 -3.48 -3.91 13.06
N LYS A 146 -3.78 -3.06 14.05
CA LYS A 146 -5.18 -2.81 14.48
C LYS A 146 -6.05 -2.25 13.36
N ALA A 147 -5.50 -1.36 12.54
CA ALA A 147 -6.22 -0.77 11.41
C ALA A 147 -6.43 -1.83 10.30
N ILE A 148 -5.42 -2.66 10.01
CA ILE A 148 -5.52 -3.76 9.07
C ILE A 148 -6.59 -4.77 9.53
N GLN A 149 -6.60 -5.16 10.80
CA GLN A 149 -7.63 -6.04 11.37
C GLN A 149 -9.04 -5.42 11.29
N SER A 150 -9.16 -4.12 11.50
CA SER A 150 -10.44 -3.43 11.31
C SER A 150 -10.93 -3.51 9.85
N TYR A 151 -10.02 -3.36 8.87
CA TYR A 151 -10.38 -3.54 7.46
C TYR A 151 -10.78 -4.98 7.13
N HIS A 152 -10.12 -5.99 7.72
CA HIS A 152 -10.54 -7.38 7.58
C HIS A 152 -12.00 -7.56 8.00
N LEU A 153 -12.37 -7.09 9.20
CA LEU A 153 -13.73 -7.20 9.71
C LEU A 153 -14.76 -6.48 8.84
N GLN A 154 -14.46 -5.24 8.44
CA GLN A 154 -15.35 -4.44 7.59
C GLN A 154 -15.56 -5.08 6.22
N VAL A 155 -14.51 -5.62 5.59
CA VAL A 155 -14.60 -6.32 4.31
C VAL A 155 -15.46 -7.58 4.42
N GLU A 156 -15.25 -8.39 5.48
CA GLU A 156 -16.05 -9.59 5.71
C GLU A 156 -17.52 -9.26 5.95
N GLU A 157 -17.82 -8.23 6.72
CA GLU A 157 -19.19 -7.76 6.97
C GLU A 157 -19.86 -7.29 5.67
N LYS A 158 -19.15 -6.49 4.88
CA LYS A 158 -19.66 -5.99 3.60
C LYS A 158 -19.94 -7.11 2.59
N LEU A 159 -19.07 -8.13 2.55
CA LEU A 159 -19.27 -9.31 1.71
C LEU A 159 -20.53 -10.11 2.15
N LYS A 160 -20.73 -10.27 3.47
CA LYS A 160 -21.95 -10.89 3.99
C LYS A 160 -23.20 -10.13 3.61
N ASP A 161 -23.18 -8.81 3.73
CA ASP A 161 -24.31 -7.95 3.35
C ASP A 161 -24.68 -8.11 1.88
N ILE A 162 -23.68 -8.16 0.99
CA ILE A 162 -23.91 -8.35 -0.45
C ILE A 162 -24.57 -9.72 -0.71
N LEU A 163 -24.04 -10.79 -0.12
CA LEU A 163 -24.58 -12.15 -0.31
C LEU A 163 -26.00 -12.28 0.25
N LEU A 164 -26.28 -11.68 1.42
CA LEU A 164 -27.63 -11.66 1.98
C LEU A 164 -28.60 -10.82 1.13
N ARG A 165 -28.11 -9.78 0.47
CA ARG A 165 -28.87 -9.00 -0.50
C ARG A 165 -29.22 -9.83 -1.73
N PHE A 166 -28.26 -10.61 -2.25
CA PHE A 166 -28.52 -11.55 -3.35
C PHE A 166 -29.56 -12.60 -2.97
N LYS A 167 -29.47 -13.19 -1.77
CA LYS A 167 -30.52 -14.05 -1.23
C LYS A 167 -31.90 -13.37 -1.29
N TYR A 168 -32.00 -12.13 -0.83
CA TYR A 168 -33.25 -11.38 -0.77
C TYR A 168 -33.87 -11.20 -2.16
N TYR A 169 -33.10 -10.77 -3.15
CA TYR A 169 -33.57 -10.55 -4.52
C TYR A 169 -33.99 -11.84 -5.22
N LEU A 170 -33.19 -12.91 -5.09
CA LEU A 170 -33.55 -14.22 -5.66
C LEU A 170 -34.81 -14.82 -5.04
N SER A 171 -35.05 -14.58 -3.75
CA SER A 171 -36.27 -15.07 -3.09
C SER A 171 -37.54 -14.33 -3.52
N ARG A 172 -37.43 -13.09 -3.96
CA ARG A 172 -38.58 -12.26 -4.37
C ARG A 172 -38.77 -12.16 -5.87
N GLY A 173 -37.78 -12.53 -6.67
CA GLY A 173 -37.81 -12.30 -8.13
C GLY A 173 -37.84 -10.81 -8.51
N ASP A 174 -37.39 -9.94 -7.60
CA ASP A 174 -37.33 -8.50 -7.78
C ASP A 174 -35.95 -8.08 -8.27
N GLY A 175 -35.72 -8.10 -9.58
CA GLY A 175 -34.44 -7.85 -10.23
C GLY A 175 -33.82 -6.46 -10.08
N ARG A 176 -34.16 -5.68 -9.05
CA ARG A 176 -33.68 -4.31 -8.83
C ARG A 176 -32.47 -4.24 -7.90
N ASN A 177 -31.38 -4.91 -8.26
CA ASN A 177 -30.14 -4.81 -7.49
C ASN A 177 -29.29 -3.66 -8.02
N GLN A 178 -29.21 -2.57 -7.26
CA GLN A 178 -28.21 -1.54 -7.49
C GLN A 178 -26.87 -2.03 -6.92
N ALA A 179 -25.85 -2.15 -7.72
CA ALA A 179 -24.52 -2.64 -7.33
C ALA A 179 -23.77 -1.71 -6.33
N GLN A 180 -24.47 -0.79 -5.66
CA GLN A 180 -23.91 0.19 -4.72
C GLN A 180 -23.10 -0.43 -3.59
N LEU A 181 -23.52 -1.59 -3.08
CA LEU A 181 -22.77 -2.29 -2.02
C LEU A 181 -21.44 -2.82 -2.53
N VAL A 182 -21.39 -3.23 -3.81
CA VAL A 182 -20.14 -3.68 -4.43
C VAL A 182 -19.19 -2.50 -4.65
N ASP A 183 -19.73 -1.32 -5.03
CA ASP A 183 -18.92 -0.10 -5.15
C ASP A 183 -18.33 0.36 -3.80
N GLN A 184 -19.09 0.19 -2.72
CA GLN A 184 -18.62 0.45 -1.36
C GLN A 184 -17.53 -0.54 -0.94
N LEU A 185 -17.67 -1.82 -1.29
CA LEU A 185 -16.67 -2.85 -1.03
C LEU A 185 -15.37 -2.55 -1.79
N ASP A 186 -15.45 -2.16 -3.07
CA ASP A 186 -14.27 -1.83 -3.87
C ASP A 186 -13.49 -0.66 -3.28
N LYS A 187 -14.17 0.41 -2.85
CA LYS A 187 -13.53 1.55 -2.17
C LYS A 187 -12.83 1.11 -0.88
N LEU A 188 -13.49 0.27 -0.08
CA LEU A 188 -12.94 -0.25 1.16
C LEU A 188 -11.68 -1.11 0.92
N LEU A 189 -11.70 -1.94 -0.14
CA LEU A 189 -10.57 -2.77 -0.54
C LEU A 189 -9.39 -1.95 -1.06
N ASP A 190 -9.65 -0.89 -1.82
CA ASP A 190 -8.60 0.02 -2.29
C ASP A 190 -7.91 0.75 -1.13
N GLU A 191 -8.67 1.17 -0.10
CA GLU A 191 -8.13 1.78 1.10
C GLU A 191 -7.31 0.78 1.92
N ALA A 192 -7.83 -0.44 2.09
CA ALA A 192 -7.14 -1.52 2.79
C ALA A 192 -5.82 -1.89 2.11
N LEU A 193 -5.82 -2.05 0.77
CA LEU A 193 -4.61 -2.35 0.00
C LEU A 193 -3.56 -1.24 0.13
N LYS A 194 -3.95 0.03 0.03
CA LYS A 194 -3.03 1.16 0.24
C LYS A 194 -2.38 1.09 1.63
N LEU A 195 -3.17 0.79 2.67
CA LEU A 195 -2.66 0.68 4.04
C LEU A 195 -1.68 -0.49 4.18
N VAL A 196 -2.01 -1.65 3.62
CA VAL A 196 -1.18 -2.87 3.73
C VAL A 196 0.13 -2.72 2.94
N TYR A 197 0.11 -2.10 1.75
CA TYR A 197 1.35 -1.81 1.02
C TYR A 197 2.26 -0.83 1.76
N LEU A 198 1.68 0.16 2.46
CA LEU A 198 2.45 1.06 3.32
C LEU A 198 3.03 0.32 4.53
N ASP A 199 2.27 -0.57 5.15
CA ASP A 199 2.72 -1.38 6.28
C ASP A 199 3.83 -2.34 5.87
N HIS A 200 3.66 -3.04 4.75
CA HIS A 200 4.69 -3.90 4.16
C HIS A 200 5.99 -3.15 3.89
N SER A 201 5.93 -1.88 3.44
CA SER A 201 7.10 -1.03 3.22
C SER A 201 7.78 -0.58 4.50
N ASP A 202 7.11 -0.65 5.64
CA ASP A 202 7.66 -0.26 6.95
C ASP A 202 8.46 -1.40 7.61
N HIS A 203 8.20 -2.66 7.26
CA HIS A 203 8.93 -3.80 7.80
C HIS A 203 10.25 -4.01 7.07
N LEU A 204 11.38 -3.88 7.82
CA LEU A 204 12.75 -4.02 7.27
C LEU A 204 13.19 -5.48 7.12
N PHE A 205 12.76 -6.38 8.03
CA PHE A 205 13.32 -7.73 8.17
C PHE A 205 12.32 -8.89 8.06
N HIS A 206 11.04 -8.67 8.35
CA HIS A 206 10.00 -9.70 8.26
C HIS A 206 8.82 -9.15 7.47
N GLN A 207 8.66 -9.61 6.23
CA GLN A 207 7.56 -9.24 5.37
C GLN A 207 6.63 -10.44 5.25
N THR A 208 5.46 -10.36 5.87
CA THR A 208 4.36 -11.29 5.61
C THR A 208 3.50 -10.72 4.51
N ASP A 209 3.51 -11.36 3.35
CA ASP A 209 2.69 -10.95 2.20
C ASP A 209 1.22 -11.37 2.38
N TYR A 210 0.89 -12.03 3.52
CA TYR A 210 -0.45 -12.56 3.78
C TYR A 210 -1.56 -11.52 3.61
N HIS A 211 -1.43 -10.35 4.24
CA HIS A 211 -2.46 -9.32 4.19
C HIS A 211 -2.65 -8.74 2.79
N ILE A 212 -1.54 -8.59 2.03
CA ILE A 212 -1.60 -8.14 0.63
C ILE A 212 -2.41 -9.16 -0.18
N HIS A 213 -2.00 -10.43 -0.17
CA HIS A 213 -2.66 -11.47 -0.93
C HIS A 213 -4.10 -11.73 -0.48
N TYR A 214 -4.40 -11.52 0.82
CA TYR A 214 -5.75 -11.59 1.33
C TYR A 214 -6.66 -10.52 0.69
N PHE A 215 -6.27 -9.26 0.70
CA PHE A 215 -7.08 -8.20 0.11
C PHE A 215 -7.12 -8.28 -1.42
N GLU A 216 -6.06 -8.74 -2.09
CA GLU A 216 -6.08 -9.05 -3.52
C GLU A 216 -7.06 -10.18 -3.85
N MET A 217 -7.11 -11.23 -3.03
CA MET A 217 -8.10 -12.30 -3.15
C MET A 217 -9.52 -11.74 -3.00
N ARG A 218 -9.76 -10.88 -2.00
CA ARG A 218 -11.05 -10.23 -1.80
C ARG A 218 -11.43 -9.29 -2.96
N GLN A 219 -10.46 -8.61 -3.57
CA GLN A 219 -10.69 -7.80 -4.77
C GLN A 219 -11.12 -8.65 -5.99
N ARG A 220 -10.52 -9.84 -6.17
CA ARG A 220 -10.98 -10.80 -7.18
C ARG A 220 -12.42 -11.25 -6.91
N GLN A 221 -12.75 -11.53 -5.65
CA GLN A 221 -14.11 -11.90 -5.24
C GLN A 221 -15.10 -10.75 -5.46
N SER A 222 -14.72 -9.49 -5.21
CA SER A 222 -15.58 -8.32 -5.48
C SER A 222 -15.96 -8.21 -6.96
N ARG A 223 -15.02 -8.50 -7.88
CA ARG A 223 -15.32 -8.54 -9.32
C ARG A 223 -16.36 -9.61 -9.68
N ILE A 224 -16.26 -10.79 -9.08
CA ILE A 224 -17.23 -11.87 -9.28
C ILE A 224 -18.60 -11.44 -8.74
N LEU A 225 -18.66 -10.82 -7.54
CA LEU A 225 -19.90 -10.30 -6.99
C LEU A 225 -20.55 -9.23 -7.86
N ARG A 226 -19.74 -8.41 -8.54
CA ARG A 226 -20.25 -7.40 -9.51
C ARG A 226 -20.93 -8.07 -10.70
N ASN A 227 -20.35 -9.12 -11.25
CA ASN A 227 -20.96 -9.91 -12.32
C ASN A 227 -22.27 -10.56 -11.85
N MET A 228 -22.26 -11.18 -10.66
CA MET A 228 -23.49 -11.76 -10.08
C MET A 228 -24.58 -10.71 -9.87
N ALA A 229 -24.23 -9.51 -9.39
CA ALA A 229 -25.17 -8.42 -9.18
C ALA A 229 -25.88 -8.02 -10.49
N GLN A 230 -25.13 -7.98 -11.60
CA GLN A 230 -25.70 -7.70 -12.92
C GLN A 230 -26.63 -8.81 -13.40
N GLN A 231 -26.24 -10.07 -13.20
CA GLN A 231 -27.04 -11.22 -13.61
C GLN A 231 -28.34 -11.35 -12.80
N ILE A 232 -28.31 -11.06 -11.50
CA ILE A 232 -29.51 -11.07 -10.64
C ILE A 232 -30.57 -10.08 -11.16
N ASN A 233 -30.16 -8.96 -11.75
CA ASN A 233 -31.07 -7.97 -12.33
C ASN A 233 -31.85 -8.51 -13.54
N THR A 234 -31.37 -9.57 -14.19
CA THR A 234 -32.05 -10.22 -15.32
C THR A 234 -32.96 -11.39 -14.90
N CYS A 235 -32.99 -11.75 -13.61
CA CYS A 235 -33.83 -12.81 -13.08
C CYS A 235 -35.22 -12.26 -12.73
N HIS A 236 -36.20 -12.40 -13.64
CA HIS A 236 -37.54 -11.88 -13.46
C HIS A 236 -38.55 -12.90 -12.95
N LEU A 237 -38.23 -14.18 -12.87
CA LEU A 237 -39.11 -15.23 -12.40
C LEU A 237 -38.63 -15.80 -11.07
N ALA A 238 -39.54 -15.92 -10.11
CA ALA A 238 -39.36 -16.68 -8.89
C ALA A 238 -39.52 -18.17 -9.22
N ALA A 239 -38.41 -18.81 -9.65
CA ALA A 239 -38.38 -20.25 -9.89
C ALA A 239 -37.99 -21.01 -8.59
N SER A 240 -38.33 -22.30 -8.50
CA SER A 240 -37.89 -23.15 -7.38
C SER A 240 -36.35 -23.16 -7.24
N GLU A 241 -35.66 -23.06 -8.35
CA GLU A 241 -34.19 -23.00 -8.43
C GLU A 241 -33.62 -21.69 -7.85
N SER A 242 -34.34 -20.55 -7.99
CA SER A 242 -33.91 -19.29 -7.39
C SER A 242 -33.93 -19.33 -5.85
N LEU A 243 -34.88 -20.06 -5.25
CA LEU A 243 -34.92 -20.27 -3.81
C LEU A 243 -33.76 -21.13 -3.31
N ILE A 244 -33.38 -22.15 -4.06
CA ILE A 244 -32.24 -23.01 -3.74
C ILE A 244 -30.94 -22.18 -3.78
N LEU A 245 -30.78 -21.36 -4.80
CA LEU A 245 -29.61 -20.48 -4.93
C LEU A 245 -29.59 -19.39 -3.84
N ALA A 246 -30.76 -18.86 -3.46
CA ALA A 246 -30.89 -17.95 -2.33
C ALA A 246 -30.44 -18.59 -1.00
N GLN A 247 -30.78 -19.87 -0.77
CA GLN A 247 -30.29 -20.61 0.40
C GLN A 247 -28.77 -20.83 0.37
N LEU A 248 -28.21 -21.10 -0.81
CA LEU A 248 -26.75 -21.22 -0.99
C LEU A 248 -26.05 -19.92 -0.62
N PHE A 249 -26.52 -18.76 -1.11
CA PHE A 249 -25.92 -17.47 -0.74
C PHE A 249 -26.04 -17.17 0.77
N ALA A 250 -27.14 -17.57 1.41
CA ALA A 250 -27.26 -17.48 2.86
C ALA A 250 -26.23 -18.35 3.58
N LYS A 251 -26.00 -19.59 3.09
CA LYS A 251 -24.99 -20.50 3.65
C LYS A 251 -23.58 -19.98 3.45
N ILE A 252 -23.27 -19.47 2.27
CA ILE A 252 -21.98 -18.83 1.99
C ILE A 252 -21.77 -17.66 2.97
N ALA A 253 -22.75 -16.76 3.11
CA ALA A 253 -22.67 -15.61 4.02
C ALA A 253 -22.44 -16.03 5.48
N ALA A 254 -23.11 -17.09 5.94
CA ALA A 254 -22.97 -17.59 7.31
C ALA A 254 -21.58 -18.21 7.58
N GLN A 255 -20.97 -18.84 6.57
CA GLN A 255 -19.68 -19.50 6.68
C GLN A 255 -18.51 -18.57 6.24
N LEU A 256 -18.79 -17.36 5.80
CA LEU A 256 -17.76 -16.41 5.41
C LEU A 256 -17.06 -15.87 6.67
N SER A 257 -15.78 -16.18 6.80
CA SER A 257 -14.91 -15.64 7.85
C SER A 257 -13.46 -15.67 7.40
N GLN A 258 -12.60 -14.88 8.03
CA GLN A 258 -11.16 -14.87 7.76
C GLN A 258 -10.50 -16.23 8.03
N THR A 259 -11.02 -17.03 8.97
CA THR A 259 -10.39 -18.29 9.40
C THR A 259 -10.97 -19.55 8.74
N ASN A 260 -12.12 -19.45 8.05
CA ASN A 260 -12.75 -20.59 7.41
C ASN A 260 -12.34 -20.70 5.93
N PRO A 261 -11.61 -21.74 5.51
CA PRO A 261 -11.21 -21.94 4.11
C PRO A 261 -12.37 -22.29 3.18
N ALA A 262 -13.55 -22.64 3.71
CA ALA A 262 -14.80 -22.89 2.98
C ALA A 262 -14.81 -24.12 2.05
N TYR A 263 -13.98 -25.14 2.31
CA TYR A 263 -13.93 -26.37 1.50
C TYR A 263 -15.29 -27.06 1.33
N GLY A 264 -16.06 -27.19 2.40
CA GLY A 264 -17.38 -27.85 2.35
C GLY A 264 -18.43 -27.13 1.50
N LEU A 265 -18.21 -25.88 1.14
CA LEU A 265 -19.13 -25.16 0.25
C LEU A 265 -18.98 -25.58 -1.21
N LEU A 266 -17.81 -26.05 -1.64
CA LEU A 266 -17.60 -26.58 -2.99
C LEU A 266 -18.40 -27.88 -3.20
N ASP A 267 -18.44 -28.74 -2.19
CA ASP A 267 -19.23 -29.99 -2.25
C ASP A 267 -20.75 -29.69 -2.31
N ASP A 268 -21.20 -28.67 -1.62
CA ASP A 268 -22.59 -28.21 -1.72
C ASP A 268 -22.92 -27.69 -3.12
N ILE A 269 -22.02 -26.88 -3.69
CA ILE A 269 -22.21 -26.31 -5.03
C ILE A 269 -22.24 -27.43 -6.07
N GLU A 270 -21.35 -28.42 -6.01
CA GLU A 270 -21.36 -29.56 -6.92
C GLU A 270 -22.69 -30.34 -6.84
N ARG A 271 -23.22 -30.55 -5.64
CA ARG A 271 -24.56 -31.17 -5.46
C ARG A 271 -25.67 -30.36 -6.12
N TYR A 272 -25.62 -29.03 -6.01
CA TYR A 272 -26.59 -28.16 -6.68
C TYR A 272 -26.41 -28.16 -8.21
N LEU A 273 -25.20 -28.21 -8.72
CA LEU A 273 -24.94 -28.34 -10.17
C LEU A 273 -25.52 -29.64 -10.73
N GLN A 274 -25.35 -30.77 -10.01
CA GLN A 274 -25.94 -32.05 -10.39
C GLN A 274 -27.47 -32.01 -10.32
N PHE A 275 -28.06 -31.36 -9.30
CA PHE A 275 -29.50 -31.16 -9.22
C PHE A 275 -30.03 -30.37 -10.41
N PHE A 276 -29.37 -29.29 -10.84
CA PHE A 276 -29.75 -28.52 -12.01
C PHE A 276 -29.68 -29.33 -13.31
N ARG A 277 -28.64 -30.18 -13.48
CA ARG A 277 -28.47 -31.06 -14.65
C ARG A 277 -29.57 -32.12 -14.77
N ASN A 278 -30.07 -32.62 -13.68
CA ASN A 278 -31.08 -33.71 -13.65
C ASN A 278 -32.53 -33.20 -13.73
N ARG A 279 -32.75 -31.91 -13.87
CA ARG A 279 -34.07 -31.32 -14.05
C ARG A 279 -34.63 -31.56 -15.45
N SER A 280 -35.98 -31.62 -15.55
CA SER A 280 -36.67 -31.65 -16.83
C SER A 280 -36.33 -30.42 -17.68
N LEU A 281 -36.34 -30.58 -19.00
CA LEU A 281 -36.11 -29.46 -19.92
C LEU A 281 -37.13 -28.32 -19.72
N PRO A 282 -36.69 -27.06 -19.91
CA PRO A 282 -37.60 -25.92 -19.82
C PRO A 282 -38.65 -25.97 -20.90
N LYS A 283 -39.89 -25.58 -20.59
CA LYS A 283 -41.04 -25.61 -21.50
C LYS A 283 -41.23 -24.29 -22.25
N THR A 284 -40.76 -23.19 -21.71
CA THR A 284 -40.87 -21.87 -22.32
C THR A 284 -39.49 -21.23 -22.50
N ARG A 285 -39.39 -20.24 -23.39
CA ARG A 285 -38.17 -19.44 -23.57
C ARG A 285 -37.77 -18.68 -22.31
N GLU A 286 -38.77 -18.11 -21.62
CA GLU A 286 -38.53 -17.36 -20.38
C GLU A 286 -38.00 -18.26 -19.27
N GLU A 287 -38.53 -19.48 -19.13
CA GLU A 287 -38.02 -20.49 -18.21
C GLU A 287 -36.59 -20.89 -18.56
N PHE A 288 -36.25 -21.05 -19.85
CA PHE A 288 -34.91 -21.34 -20.33
C PHE A 288 -33.92 -20.23 -19.97
N GLU A 289 -34.26 -18.98 -20.27
CA GLU A 289 -33.43 -17.80 -20.00
C GLU A 289 -33.17 -17.64 -18.48
N THR A 290 -34.21 -17.80 -17.66
CA THR A 290 -34.08 -17.76 -16.18
C THR A 290 -33.19 -18.88 -15.66
N ARG A 291 -33.38 -20.14 -16.10
CA ARG A 291 -32.54 -21.25 -15.67
C ARG A 291 -31.10 -21.11 -16.13
N ALA A 292 -30.86 -20.59 -17.33
CA ALA A 292 -29.50 -20.32 -17.83
C ALA A 292 -28.80 -19.28 -16.92
N THR A 293 -29.48 -18.20 -16.55
CA THR A 293 -28.93 -17.19 -15.63
C THR A 293 -28.65 -17.76 -14.25
N LEU A 294 -29.57 -18.57 -13.70
CA LEU A 294 -29.37 -19.21 -12.39
C LEU A 294 -28.20 -20.22 -12.41
N LEU A 295 -28.02 -20.96 -13.50
CA LEU A 295 -26.86 -21.85 -13.66
C LEU A 295 -25.56 -21.05 -13.71
N GLN A 296 -25.56 -19.91 -14.40
CA GLN A 296 -24.40 -19.02 -14.44
C GLN A 296 -24.07 -18.44 -13.07
N LEU A 297 -25.08 -17.98 -12.32
CA LEU A 297 -24.89 -17.51 -10.94
C LEU A 297 -24.29 -18.60 -10.02
N LEU A 298 -24.70 -19.86 -10.21
CA LEU A 298 -24.14 -20.98 -9.48
C LEU A 298 -22.66 -21.22 -9.83
N ARG A 299 -22.28 -21.06 -11.12
CA ARG A 299 -20.89 -21.13 -11.56
C ARG A 299 -20.03 -19.97 -11.03
N GLU A 300 -20.60 -18.78 -10.99
CA GLU A 300 -19.91 -17.64 -10.38
C GLU A 300 -19.72 -17.84 -8.86
N ALA A 301 -20.70 -18.46 -8.17
CA ALA A 301 -20.59 -18.83 -6.77
C ALA A 301 -19.47 -19.86 -6.53
N GLU A 302 -19.36 -20.86 -7.42
CA GLU A 302 -18.26 -21.83 -7.44
C GLU A 302 -16.90 -21.12 -7.54
N THR A 303 -16.76 -20.23 -8.53
CA THR A 303 -15.53 -19.45 -8.75
C THR A 303 -15.22 -18.56 -7.55
N PHE A 304 -16.24 -17.92 -6.96
CA PHE A 304 -16.09 -17.09 -5.77
C PHE A 304 -15.51 -17.87 -4.58
N ILE A 305 -15.96 -19.09 -4.35
CA ILE A 305 -15.44 -19.95 -3.29
C ILE A 305 -14.07 -20.51 -3.65
N GLN A 306 -13.86 -20.92 -4.90
CA GLN A 306 -12.59 -21.47 -5.36
C GLN A 306 -11.43 -20.47 -5.17
N VAL A 307 -11.63 -19.21 -5.50
CA VAL A 307 -10.63 -18.14 -5.26
C VAL A 307 -10.22 -18.07 -3.80
N LYS A 308 -11.14 -18.30 -2.86
CA LYS A 308 -10.84 -18.35 -1.43
C LYS A 308 -10.08 -19.62 -1.05
N VAL A 309 -10.50 -20.76 -1.55
CA VAL A 309 -9.84 -22.06 -1.33
C VAL A 309 -8.40 -22.03 -1.80
N ASP A 310 -8.16 -21.55 -3.02
CA ASP A 310 -6.81 -21.41 -3.60
C ASP A 310 -5.90 -20.51 -2.74
N PHE A 311 -6.46 -19.42 -2.21
CA PHE A 311 -5.74 -18.55 -1.31
C PHE A 311 -5.30 -19.29 -0.03
N TYR A 312 -6.20 -20.04 0.62
CA TYR A 312 -5.86 -20.77 1.84
C TYR A 312 -4.92 -21.95 1.60
N GLN A 313 -4.99 -22.61 0.44
CA GLN A 313 -4.01 -23.64 0.06
C GLN A 313 -2.60 -23.08 -0.07
N LYS A 314 -2.48 -21.83 -0.51
CA LYS A 314 -1.17 -21.20 -0.78
C LYS A 314 -0.63 -20.41 0.40
N TYR A 315 -1.49 -19.75 1.18
CA TYR A 315 -1.11 -18.78 2.19
C TYR A 315 -1.76 -19.05 3.57
N GLY A 316 -2.65 -20.03 3.69
CA GLY A 316 -3.23 -20.45 4.95
C GLY A 316 -2.26 -21.39 5.67
N ASN A 317 -1.75 -20.96 6.82
CA ASN A 317 -1.04 -21.83 7.75
C ASN A 317 -2.02 -22.43 8.71
#